data_982f8bfcbd41ec8a0b138f3a2cc53c1d
#
_entry.id   982f8bfcbd41ec8a0b138f3a2cc53c1d
#
_cell.length_a   1.000
_cell.length_b   1.000
_cell.length_c   1.000
_cell.angle_alpha   90.00
_cell.angle_beta   90.00
_cell.angle_gamma   90.00
#
_symmetry.space_group_name_H-M   'P 1'
#
loop_
_entity.id
_entity.type
_entity.pdbx_description
1 polymer ?
#
loop_
_entity_poly.entity_id
_entity_poly.type
_entity_poly.pdbx_seq_one_letter_code
_entity_poly.pdbx_strand_id
1 'polypeptide(L)'
;SKQQQQHRDDFESFLFEWQSELCDKLTRLDGSNEKNNREGFCDDPWEREDGSFGRTRVFSDGDLFEKAACNVSVIRGTLTETRAKTMSSRGRKGINPKGGQKYNACALSLVWHPRSPHVPTFRADIRRFAVEPDSASVGTETNAWYGGGMDLTPYYLDEEDAKHFHGKCRDVCDEYQTRESVEKFGEHSLYRKYKEFCDSYFYIPARLEHRGV
;
A
#
# COMPACT_ATOMS: atom_id res chain seq x y z
N SER A 1 11.94 -14.35 15.81
CA SER A 1 11.50 -14.52 17.23
C SER A 1 9.99 -14.68 17.29
N LYS A 2 9.44 -15.20 18.40
CA LYS A 2 7.98 -15.31 18.61
C LYS A 2 7.27 -13.96 18.45
N GLN A 3 7.87 -12.89 18.92
CA GLN A 3 7.33 -11.53 18.81
C GLN A 3 7.21 -11.06 17.34
N GLN A 4 8.19 -11.35 16.49
CA GLN A 4 8.12 -10.99 15.08
C GLN A 4 7.09 -11.81 14.30
N GLN A 5 6.90 -13.07 14.69
CA GLN A 5 5.82 -13.90 14.18
C GLN A 5 4.48 -13.28 14.55
N GLN A 6 4.28 -12.89 15.82
CA GLN A 6 3.05 -12.24 16.28
C GLN A 6 2.78 -10.95 15.50
N HIS A 7 3.76 -10.07 15.37
CA HIS A 7 3.60 -8.84 14.57
C HIS A 7 3.25 -9.09 13.10
N ARG A 8 3.74 -10.17 12.52
CA ARG A 8 3.35 -10.56 11.16
C ARG A 8 1.88 -10.97 11.12
N ASP A 9 1.49 -11.87 12.01
CA ASP A 9 0.15 -12.43 12.04
C ASP A 9 -0.89 -11.35 12.37
N ASP A 10 -0.57 -10.43 13.28
CA ASP A 10 -1.39 -9.25 13.58
C ASP A 10 -1.57 -8.34 12.36
N PHE A 11 -0.50 -8.08 11.61
CA PHE A 11 -0.58 -7.23 10.42
C PHE A 11 -1.32 -7.92 9.27
N GLU A 12 -1.14 -9.23 9.08
CA GLU A 12 -1.91 -10.00 8.10
C GLU A 12 -3.41 -9.95 8.44
N SER A 13 -3.80 -10.22 9.70
CA SER A 13 -5.20 -10.13 10.16
C SER A 13 -5.78 -8.75 9.96
N PHE A 14 -5.04 -7.70 10.35
CA PHE A 14 -5.44 -6.32 10.14
C PHE A 14 -5.75 -6.00 8.67
N LEU A 15 -4.94 -6.49 7.70
CA LEU A 15 -5.18 -6.23 6.30
C LEU A 15 -6.49 -6.85 5.79
N PHE A 16 -6.82 -8.08 6.22
CA PHE A 16 -8.07 -8.74 5.83
C PHE A 16 -9.30 -8.09 6.46
N GLU A 17 -9.21 -7.70 7.72
CA GLU A 17 -10.28 -6.96 8.43
C GLU A 17 -10.50 -5.60 7.78
N TRP A 18 -9.42 -4.86 7.53
CA TRP A 18 -9.48 -3.54 6.90
C TRP A 18 -10.01 -3.60 5.47
N GLN A 19 -9.61 -4.61 4.67
CA GLN A 19 -10.20 -4.86 3.36
C GLN A 19 -11.72 -5.02 3.45
N SER A 20 -12.21 -5.80 4.41
CA SER A 20 -13.64 -6.03 4.59
C SER A 20 -14.37 -4.73 4.93
N GLU A 21 -13.84 -3.98 5.90
CA GLU A 21 -14.40 -2.69 6.32
C GLU A 21 -14.45 -1.67 5.18
N LEU A 22 -13.37 -1.57 4.38
CA LEU A 22 -13.32 -0.67 3.22
C LEU A 22 -14.35 -1.05 2.16
N CYS A 23 -14.42 -2.33 1.81
CA CYS A 23 -15.38 -2.81 0.80
C CYS A 23 -16.82 -2.58 1.25
N ASP A 24 -17.13 -2.83 2.53
CA ASP A 24 -18.45 -2.59 3.09
C ASP A 24 -18.82 -1.10 3.09
N LYS A 25 -17.87 -0.23 3.43
CA LYS A 25 -18.07 1.23 3.37
C LYS A 25 -18.31 1.71 1.95
N LEU A 26 -17.55 1.22 0.97
CA LEU A 26 -17.75 1.56 -0.44
C LEU A 26 -19.11 1.09 -0.96
N THR A 27 -19.50 -0.14 -0.65
CA THR A 27 -20.80 -0.69 -1.05
C THR A 27 -21.94 0.18 -0.52
N ARG A 28 -21.87 0.61 0.74
CA ARG A 28 -22.85 1.53 1.31
C ARG A 28 -22.84 2.91 0.65
N LEU A 29 -21.66 3.45 0.37
CA LEU A 29 -21.50 4.75 -0.28
C LEU A 29 -22.06 4.75 -1.70
N ASP A 30 -21.89 3.65 -2.43
CA ASP A 30 -22.42 3.47 -3.78
C ASP A 30 -23.94 3.25 -3.77
N GLY A 31 -24.56 2.95 -2.62
CA GLY A 31 -25.99 2.69 -2.50
C GLY A 31 -26.44 1.33 -3.05
N SER A 32 -25.51 0.45 -3.34
CA SER A 32 -25.77 -0.81 -4.06
C SER A 32 -26.65 -1.80 -3.31
N ASN A 33 -26.68 -1.77 -1.98
CA ASN A 33 -27.48 -2.72 -1.18
C ASN A 33 -28.92 -2.29 -0.91
N GLU A 34 -29.21 -0.99 -0.95
CA GLU A 34 -30.50 -0.48 -0.48
C GLU A 34 -31.51 -0.18 -1.61
N LYS A 35 -31.03 0.20 -2.80
CA LYS A 35 -31.87 0.70 -3.88
C LYS A 35 -32.01 -0.22 -5.08
N ASN A 36 -31.01 -1.03 -5.41
CA ASN A 36 -30.90 -1.69 -6.71
C ASN A 36 -30.76 -3.21 -6.65
N ASN A 37 -30.81 -3.85 -5.47
CA ASN A 37 -30.58 -5.29 -5.29
C ASN A 37 -29.28 -5.79 -5.96
N ARG A 38 -28.26 -4.92 -6.04
CA ARG A 38 -26.96 -5.24 -6.61
C ARG A 38 -26.07 -5.90 -5.55
N GLU A 39 -25.37 -6.93 -5.96
CA GLU A 39 -24.34 -7.54 -5.15
C GLU A 39 -23.21 -6.53 -4.91
N GLY A 40 -22.64 -6.50 -3.70
CA GLY A 40 -21.49 -5.68 -3.36
C GLY A 40 -20.21 -6.17 -4.04
N PHE A 41 -19.10 -6.12 -3.33
CA PHE A 41 -17.85 -6.66 -3.82
C PHE A 41 -17.91 -8.17 -4.00
N CYS A 42 -17.48 -8.65 -5.17
CA CYS A 42 -17.27 -10.06 -5.47
C CYS A 42 -15.96 -10.53 -4.87
N ASP A 43 -15.96 -11.61 -4.09
CA ASP A 43 -14.78 -12.18 -3.47
C ASP A 43 -14.15 -13.24 -4.38
N ASP A 44 -12.82 -13.11 -4.58
CA ASP A 44 -12.00 -14.07 -5.31
C ASP A 44 -10.79 -14.44 -4.44
N PRO A 45 -10.95 -15.42 -3.51
CA PRO A 45 -9.85 -15.93 -2.72
C PRO A 45 -8.96 -16.84 -3.57
N TRP A 46 -7.65 -16.80 -3.33
CA TRP A 46 -6.68 -17.64 -4.03
C TRP A 46 -5.60 -18.16 -3.09
N GLU A 47 -5.05 -19.31 -3.43
CA GLU A 47 -3.93 -19.93 -2.74
C GLU A 47 -2.99 -20.57 -3.77
N ARG A 48 -1.70 -20.62 -3.45
CA ARG A 48 -0.64 -21.23 -4.27
C ARG A 48 0.09 -22.33 -3.51
N GLU A 49 0.72 -23.21 -4.26
CA GLU A 49 1.50 -24.35 -3.72
C GLU A 49 2.65 -23.92 -2.81
N ASP A 50 3.21 -22.72 -2.99
CA ASP A 50 4.27 -22.16 -2.16
C ASP A 50 3.78 -21.61 -0.81
N GLY A 51 2.47 -21.76 -0.52
CA GLY A 51 1.80 -21.24 0.68
C GLY A 51 1.54 -19.73 0.63
N SER A 52 1.66 -19.11 -0.54
CA SER A 52 1.15 -17.75 -0.78
C SER A 52 -0.36 -17.79 -0.95
N PHE A 53 -1.05 -16.79 -0.40
CA PHE A 53 -2.52 -16.70 -0.48
C PHE A 53 -2.99 -15.26 -0.48
N GLY A 54 -4.25 -15.06 -0.80
CA GLY A 54 -4.84 -13.74 -0.77
C GLY A 54 -6.32 -13.74 -1.08
N ARG A 55 -6.89 -12.56 -1.11
CA ARG A 55 -8.28 -12.31 -1.46
C ARG A 55 -8.38 -11.05 -2.28
N THR A 56 -8.83 -11.19 -3.52
CA THR A 56 -9.17 -10.07 -4.39
C THR A 56 -10.66 -9.80 -4.26
N ARG A 57 -11.03 -8.55 -4.04
CA ARG A 57 -12.43 -8.11 -4.02
C ARG A 57 -12.63 -7.08 -5.13
N VAL A 58 -13.59 -7.32 -6.00
CA VAL A 58 -13.91 -6.47 -7.16
C VAL A 58 -15.36 -6.06 -7.13
N PHE A 59 -15.59 -4.79 -7.35
CA PHE A 59 -16.90 -4.18 -7.52
C PHE A 59 -16.99 -3.58 -8.92
N SER A 60 -18.11 -3.75 -9.60
CA SER A 60 -18.32 -3.24 -10.96
C SER A 60 -19.74 -2.72 -11.14
N ASP A 61 -19.89 -1.77 -12.04
CA ASP A 61 -21.17 -1.23 -12.50
C ASP A 61 -22.05 -0.61 -11.40
N GLY A 62 -21.42 0.02 -10.40
CA GLY A 62 -22.12 0.79 -9.36
C GLY A 62 -22.66 2.12 -9.85
N ASP A 63 -23.38 2.80 -8.98
CA ASP A 63 -23.93 4.13 -9.29
C ASP A 63 -22.85 5.22 -9.17
N LEU A 64 -21.96 5.11 -8.19
CA LEU A 64 -20.82 6.01 -7.97
C LEU A 64 -19.55 5.50 -8.65
N PHE A 65 -19.27 4.20 -8.52
CA PHE A 65 -18.06 3.60 -9.04
C PHE A 65 -18.33 2.75 -10.28
N GLU A 66 -17.64 3.06 -11.37
CA GLU A 66 -17.62 2.19 -12.54
C GLU A 66 -16.94 0.86 -12.20
N LYS A 67 -15.80 0.95 -11.49
CA LYS A 67 -15.04 -0.21 -11.02
C LYS A 67 -14.24 0.15 -9.79
N ALA A 68 -14.22 -0.76 -8.83
CA ALA A 68 -13.35 -0.68 -7.66
C ALA A 68 -12.72 -2.05 -7.38
N ALA A 69 -11.49 -2.04 -6.93
CA ALA A 69 -10.81 -3.26 -6.52
C ALA A 69 -10.06 -3.03 -5.21
N CYS A 70 -10.07 -4.04 -4.36
CA CYS A 70 -9.29 -4.10 -3.15
C CYS A 70 -8.69 -5.50 -3.00
N ASN A 71 -7.38 -5.60 -3.03
CA ASN A 71 -6.66 -6.87 -3.00
C ASN A 71 -5.78 -6.97 -1.76
N VAL A 72 -5.88 -8.10 -1.04
CA VAL A 72 -4.91 -8.49 -0.02
C VAL A 72 -4.12 -9.68 -0.53
N SER A 73 -2.81 -9.61 -0.40
CA SER A 73 -1.91 -10.69 -0.78
C SER A 73 -0.87 -10.96 0.30
N VAL A 74 -0.66 -12.23 0.60
CA VAL A 74 0.41 -12.75 1.45
C VAL A 74 1.29 -13.63 0.59
N ILE A 75 2.49 -13.17 0.30
CA ILE A 75 3.45 -13.83 -0.59
C ILE A 75 4.60 -14.37 0.23
N ARG A 76 4.91 -15.64 0.01
CA ARG A 76 6.06 -16.33 0.61
C ARG A 76 7.01 -16.77 -0.51
N GLY A 77 8.29 -16.73 -0.27
CA GLY A 77 9.23 -17.14 -1.29
C GLY A 77 10.69 -17.06 -0.85
N THR A 78 11.57 -17.29 -1.83
CA THR A 78 13.01 -17.19 -1.66
C THR A 78 13.55 -16.07 -2.56
N LEU A 79 14.41 -15.23 -2.03
CA LEU A 79 15.03 -14.14 -2.78
C LEU A 79 15.90 -14.70 -3.90
N THR A 80 15.62 -14.27 -5.13
CA THR A 80 16.56 -14.48 -6.23
C THR A 80 17.78 -13.57 -6.08
N GLU A 81 18.90 -13.93 -6.67
CA GLU A 81 20.11 -13.11 -6.66
C GLU A 81 19.87 -11.68 -7.19
N THR A 82 19.13 -11.55 -8.29
CA THR A 82 18.80 -10.25 -8.90
C THR A 82 18.01 -9.36 -7.92
N ARG A 83 17.00 -9.94 -7.26
CA ARG A 83 16.17 -9.21 -6.30
C ARG A 83 16.97 -8.83 -5.05
N ALA A 84 17.81 -9.73 -4.56
CA ALA A 84 18.69 -9.49 -3.42
C ALA A 84 19.69 -8.37 -3.70
N LYS A 85 20.35 -8.37 -4.86
CA LYS A 85 21.26 -7.29 -5.30
C LYS A 85 20.55 -5.94 -5.38
N THR A 86 19.35 -5.90 -5.96
CA THR A 86 18.54 -4.67 -6.04
C THR A 86 18.16 -4.14 -4.65
N MET A 87 17.82 -5.00 -3.70
CA MET A 87 17.53 -4.60 -2.33
C MET A 87 18.76 -4.07 -1.61
N SER A 88 19.89 -4.74 -1.75
CA SER A 88 21.16 -4.32 -1.16
C SER A 88 21.63 -2.98 -1.71
N SER A 89 21.50 -2.74 -3.03
CA SER A 89 21.87 -1.47 -3.66
C SER A 89 21.00 -0.29 -3.19
N ARG A 90 19.77 -0.57 -2.72
CA ARG A 90 18.87 0.42 -2.09
C ARG A 90 19.14 0.61 -0.59
N GLY A 91 20.27 0.13 -0.08
CA GLY A 91 20.69 0.32 1.31
C GLY A 91 20.00 -0.60 2.34
N ARG A 92 19.29 -1.66 1.89
CA ARG A 92 18.68 -2.64 2.82
C ARG A 92 19.77 -3.51 3.41
N LYS A 93 19.93 -3.41 4.76
CA LYS A 93 20.91 -4.19 5.51
C LYS A 93 20.44 -5.65 5.69
N GLY A 94 21.36 -6.57 5.93
CA GLY A 94 21.03 -7.97 6.24
C GLY A 94 20.52 -8.80 5.05
N ILE A 95 20.67 -8.30 3.84
CA ILE A 95 20.33 -9.02 2.60
C ILE A 95 21.61 -9.64 2.04
N ASN A 96 21.60 -10.97 1.85
CA ASN A 96 22.67 -11.67 1.15
C ASN A 96 22.55 -11.40 -0.37
N PRO A 97 23.53 -10.72 -1.01
CA PRO A 97 23.46 -10.38 -2.42
C PRO A 97 23.35 -11.59 -3.36
N LYS A 98 23.74 -12.79 -2.90
CA LYS A 98 23.61 -14.05 -3.65
C LYS A 98 22.17 -14.60 -3.62
N GLY A 99 21.27 -14.01 -2.84
CA GLY A 99 19.92 -14.51 -2.65
C GLY A 99 19.85 -15.68 -1.67
N GLY A 100 18.82 -16.50 -1.80
CA GLY A 100 18.63 -17.72 -1.01
C GLY A 100 17.87 -17.52 0.31
N GLN A 101 17.76 -16.29 0.80
CA GLN A 101 16.99 -15.99 2.02
C GLN A 101 15.48 -16.09 1.76
N LYS A 102 14.77 -16.68 2.68
CA LYS A 102 13.30 -16.67 2.65
C LYS A 102 12.76 -15.29 2.95
N TYR A 103 11.66 -14.95 2.32
CA TYR A 103 10.94 -13.70 2.59
C TYR A 103 9.44 -13.93 2.72
N ASN A 104 8.81 -13.02 3.43
CA ASN A 104 7.37 -12.85 3.50
C ASN A 104 7.03 -11.41 3.15
N ALA A 105 6.03 -11.24 2.30
CA ALA A 105 5.47 -9.94 1.96
C ALA A 105 3.96 -10.00 2.08
N CYS A 106 3.36 -9.10 2.85
CA CYS A 106 1.92 -8.95 2.88
C CYS A 106 1.54 -7.51 2.56
N ALA A 107 0.48 -7.35 1.77
CA ALA A 107 0.07 -6.07 1.25
C ALA A 107 -1.44 -6.01 1.05
N LEU A 108 -2.00 -4.81 1.28
CA LEU A 108 -3.29 -4.42 0.75
C LEU A 108 -3.03 -3.37 -0.33
N SER A 109 -3.70 -3.52 -1.47
CA SER A 109 -3.66 -2.57 -2.58
C SER A 109 -5.08 -2.33 -3.07
N LEU A 110 -5.42 -1.08 -3.34
CA LEU A 110 -6.74 -0.72 -3.82
C LEU A 110 -6.67 0.31 -4.96
N VAL A 111 -7.72 0.30 -5.78
CA VAL A 111 -7.98 1.32 -6.79
C VAL A 111 -9.48 1.49 -6.95
N TRP A 112 -9.94 2.73 -6.97
CA TRP A 112 -11.34 3.10 -7.11
C TRP A 112 -11.51 4.03 -8.30
N HIS A 113 -12.26 3.57 -9.31
CA HIS A 113 -12.57 4.33 -10.52
C HIS A 113 -14.02 4.83 -10.47
N PRO A 114 -14.22 6.12 -10.16
CA PRO A 114 -15.57 6.71 -10.22
C PRO A 114 -16.11 6.80 -11.65
N ARG A 115 -17.44 6.81 -11.79
CA ARG A 115 -18.08 7.05 -13.09
C ARG A 115 -17.96 8.48 -13.56
N SER A 116 -18.05 9.42 -12.63
CA SER A 116 -17.94 10.84 -12.94
C SER A 116 -16.49 11.22 -13.18
N PRO A 117 -16.14 11.87 -14.30
CA PRO A 117 -14.81 12.37 -14.54
C PRO A 117 -14.43 13.55 -13.63
N HIS A 118 -15.40 14.10 -12.89
CA HIS A 118 -15.15 15.14 -11.87
C HIS A 118 -14.71 14.57 -10.52
N VAL A 119 -14.84 13.26 -10.31
CA VAL A 119 -14.38 12.58 -9.10
C VAL A 119 -13.06 11.89 -9.41
N PRO A 120 -11.98 12.21 -8.71
CA PRO A 120 -10.67 11.63 -8.98
C PRO A 120 -10.63 10.11 -8.74
N THR A 121 -9.82 9.41 -9.52
CA THR A 121 -9.43 8.03 -9.20
C THR A 121 -8.52 8.03 -7.98
N PHE A 122 -8.84 7.19 -7.01
CA PHE A 122 -8.03 7.02 -5.82
C PHE A 122 -7.33 5.67 -5.82
N ARG A 123 -6.03 5.66 -5.50
CA ARG A 123 -5.23 4.46 -5.28
C ARG A 123 -4.49 4.54 -3.97
N ALA A 124 -4.34 3.40 -3.31
CA ALA A 124 -3.50 3.29 -2.13
C ALA A 124 -2.94 1.87 -2.01
N ASP A 125 -1.78 1.77 -1.39
CA ASP A 125 -1.25 0.50 -0.94
C ASP A 125 -0.58 0.64 0.43
N ILE A 126 -0.60 -0.43 1.19
CA ILE A 126 0.20 -0.60 2.39
C ILE A 126 0.79 -2.00 2.39
N ARG A 127 2.06 -2.12 2.77
CA ARG A 127 2.75 -3.40 2.75
C ARG A 127 3.78 -3.52 3.86
N ARG A 128 3.96 -4.74 4.30
CA ARG A 128 5.10 -5.18 5.11
C ARG A 128 5.92 -6.18 4.30
N PHE A 129 7.23 -6.00 4.29
CA PHE A 129 8.18 -6.96 3.71
C PHE A 129 9.17 -7.39 4.78
N ALA A 130 9.44 -8.69 4.87
CA ALA A 130 10.39 -9.22 5.83
C ALA A 130 11.27 -10.29 5.18
N VAL A 131 12.58 -10.25 5.48
CA VAL A 131 13.55 -11.23 5.03
C VAL A 131 14.10 -11.97 6.24
N GLU A 132 14.08 -13.29 6.20
CA GLU A 132 14.62 -14.12 7.27
C GLU A 132 16.16 -13.98 7.31
N PRO A 133 16.76 -14.15 8.48
CA PRO A 133 18.22 -14.17 8.60
C PRO A 133 18.82 -15.25 7.70
N ASP A 134 20.01 -14.99 7.19
CA ASP A 134 20.80 -16.02 6.51
C ASP A 134 21.12 -17.13 7.50
N SER A 135 20.94 -18.39 7.09
CA SER A 135 21.22 -19.57 7.93
C SER A 135 22.68 -19.64 8.42
N ALA A 136 23.58 -18.93 7.75
CA ALA A 136 24.97 -18.75 8.17
C ALA A 136 25.17 -17.70 9.27
N SER A 137 24.15 -16.90 9.58
CA SER A 137 24.25 -15.78 10.54
C SER A 137 23.54 -16.14 11.84
N VAL A 138 24.27 -16.71 12.77
CA VAL A 138 23.74 -17.02 14.11
C VAL A 138 23.39 -15.71 14.83
N GLY A 139 22.13 -15.51 15.21
CA GLY A 139 21.70 -14.41 16.08
C GLY A 139 21.22 -13.15 15.39
N THR A 140 21.07 -13.10 14.06
CA THR A 140 20.48 -11.95 13.38
C THR A 140 18.94 -12.03 13.38
N GLU A 141 18.30 -10.92 13.70
CA GLU A 141 16.85 -10.80 13.64
C GLU A 141 16.33 -10.71 12.19
N THR A 142 15.10 -11.13 11.99
CA THR A 142 14.38 -10.91 10.72
C THR A 142 14.39 -9.42 10.37
N ASN A 143 14.86 -9.08 9.17
CA ASN A 143 14.84 -7.71 8.69
C ASN A 143 13.49 -7.40 8.08
N ALA A 144 12.69 -6.58 8.74
CA ALA A 144 11.34 -6.20 8.30
C ALA A 144 11.20 -4.68 8.14
N TRP A 145 10.43 -4.27 7.14
CA TRP A 145 10.07 -2.87 6.92
C TRP A 145 8.66 -2.75 6.36
N TYR A 146 8.10 -1.57 6.54
CA TYR A 146 6.81 -1.19 6.00
C TYR A 146 6.99 -0.18 4.87
N GLY A 147 6.02 -0.13 3.98
CA GLY A 147 5.93 0.83 2.90
C GLY A 147 4.50 0.95 2.44
N GLY A 148 4.24 1.97 1.67
CA GLY A 148 2.92 2.23 1.11
C GLY A 148 2.89 3.58 0.44
N GLY A 149 1.78 3.92 -0.14
CA GLY A 149 1.54 5.21 -0.77
C GLY A 149 0.07 5.41 -1.08
N MET A 150 -0.27 6.66 -1.33
CA MET A 150 -1.59 7.07 -1.80
C MET A 150 -1.41 7.98 -3.01
N ASP A 151 -2.37 7.91 -3.92
CA ASP A 151 -2.36 8.67 -5.16
C ASP A 151 -3.78 9.06 -5.53
N LEU A 152 -3.97 10.33 -5.84
CA LEU A 152 -5.20 10.88 -6.36
C LEU A 152 -4.97 11.30 -7.80
N THR A 153 -5.69 10.69 -8.75
CA THR A 153 -5.54 10.97 -10.18
C THR A 153 -6.82 11.60 -10.70
N PRO A 154 -6.91 12.93 -10.79
CA PRO A 154 -8.06 13.62 -11.36
C PRO A 154 -8.08 13.49 -12.89
N TYR A 155 -9.26 13.38 -13.46
CA TYR A 155 -9.47 13.55 -14.90
C TYR A 155 -9.61 15.05 -15.25
N TYR A 156 -10.44 15.74 -14.48
CA TYR A 156 -10.51 17.20 -14.44
C TYR A 156 -9.98 17.66 -13.08
N LEU A 157 -8.95 18.49 -13.10
CA LEU A 157 -8.34 18.97 -11.86
C LEU A 157 -9.31 19.92 -11.12
N ASP A 158 -9.59 19.55 -9.87
CA ASP A 158 -10.19 20.44 -8.87
C ASP A 158 -9.16 20.74 -7.78
N GLU A 159 -8.83 22.02 -7.62
CA GLU A 159 -7.83 22.43 -6.63
C GLU A 159 -8.24 22.17 -5.20
N GLU A 160 -9.53 22.20 -4.89
CA GLU A 160 -10.03 21.95 -3.54
C GLU A 160 -9.91 20.46 -3.18
N ASP A 161 -10.15 19.56 -4.11
CA ASP A 161 -9.90 18.13 -3.93
C ASP A 161 -8.41 17.84 -3.66
N ALA A 162 -7.53 18.46 -4.47
CA ALA A 162 -6.08 18.34 -4.29
C ALA A 162 -5.63 18.88 -2.92
N LYS A 163 -6.11 20.06 -2.52
CA LYS A 163 -5.83 20.66 -1.21
C LYS A 163 -6.33 19.79 -0.07
N HIS A 164 -7.54 19.23 -0.20
CA HIS A 164 -8.12 18.35 0.80
C HIS A 164 -7.28 17.07 0.96
N PHE A 165 -6.94 16.41 -0.14
CA PHE A 165 -6.13 15.19 -0.15
C PHE A 165 -4.76 15.42 0.50
N HIS A 166 -4.04 16.45 0.06
CA HIS A 166 -2.74 16.79 0.63
C HIS A 166 -2.82 17.27 2.07
N GLY A 167 -3.91 17.96 2.44
CA GLY A 167 -4.20 18.32 3.82
C GLY A 167 -4.28 17.08 4.71
N LYS A 168 -5.05 16.06 4.33
CA LYS A 168 -5.15 14.80 5.07
C LYS A 168 -3.83 14.04 5.16
N CYS A 169 -3.06 13.99 4.07
CA CYS A 169 -1.73 13.38 4.08
C CYS A 169 -0.78 14.10 5.05
N ARG A 170 -0.83 15.41 5.09
CA ARG A 170 -0.03 16.23 6.00
C ARG A 170 -0.45 16.01 7.45
N ASP A 171 -1.76 16.05 7.75
CA ASP A 171 -2.28 15.86 9.10
C ASP A 171 -1.79 14.51 9.69
N VAL A 172 -1.89 13.42 8.93
CA VAL A 172 -1.37 12.12 9.35
C VAL A 172 0.16 12.15 9.55
N CYS A 173 0.92 12.76 8.65
CA CYS A 173 2.36 12.85 8.81
C CYS A 173 2.76 13.66 10.06
N ASP A 174 2.02 14.71 10.37
CA ASP A 174 2.28 15.58 11.51
C ASP A 174 2.05 14.88 12.87
N GLU A 175 1.12 13.91 12.92
CA GLU A 175 0.93 13.06 14.12
C GLU A 175 2.17 12.21 14.46
N TYR A 176 2.95 11.84 13.45
CA TYR A 176 4.10 10.93 13.60
C TYR A 176 5.47 11.64 13.52
N GLN A 177 5.50 12.94 13.29
CA GLN A 177 6.79 13.66 13.30
C GLN A 177 7.29 13.90 14.73
N THR A 178 8.59 13.76 14.92
CA THR A 178 9.22 14.00 16.23
C THR A 178 9.53 15.48 16.45
N ARG A 179 9.61 15.92 17.70
CA ARG A 179 10.06 17.29 18.03
C ARG A 179 11.44 17.60 17.44
N GLU A 180 12.37 16.65 17.54
CA GLU A 180 13.73 16.77 16.95
C GLU A 180 13.65 16.98 15.43
N SER A 181 12.75 16.29 14.75
CA SER A 181 12.51 16.46 13.31
C SER A 181 12.00 17.87 12.98
N VAL A 182 11.07 18.39 13.79
CA VAL A 182 10.53 19.74 13.63
C VAL A 182 11.61 20.79 13.88
N GLU A 183 12.37 20.66 14.95
CA GLU A 183 13.48 21.58 15.28
C GLU A 183 14.56 21.61 14.20
N LYS A 184 14.88 20.46 13.61
CA LYS A 184 15.97 20.33 12.63
C LYS A 184 15.54 20.69 11.20
N PHE A 185 14.33 20.35 10.80
CA PHE A 185 13.86 20.43 9.42
C PHE A 185 12.61 21.31 9.22
N GLY A 186 12.07 21.87 10.31
CA GLY A 186 10.88 22.72 10.34
C GLY A 186 9.56 21.93 10.35
N GLU A 187 8.46 22.67 10.49
CA GLU A 187 7.11 22.14 10.49
C GLU A 187 6.81 21.38 9.19
N HIS A 188 5.96 20.35 9.28
CA HIS A 188 5.58 19.46 8.18
C HIS A 188 6.75 18.77 7.47
N SER A 189 7.89 18.60 8.17
CA SER A 189 9.11 18.03 7.57
C SER A 189 8.89 16.60 7.07
N LEU A 190 8.12 15.78 7.79
CA LEU A 190 7.82 14.41 7.41
C LEU A 190 6.93 14.37 6.16
N TYR A 191 5.89 15.21 6.10
CA TYR A 191 5.03 15.32 4.92
C TYR A 191 5.83 15.78 3.70
N ARG A 192 6.64 16.85 3.80
CA ARG A 192 7.48 17.32 2.69
C ARG A 192 8.41 16.24 2.16
N LYS A 193 9.08 15.51 3.05
CA LYS A 193 9.95 14.40 2.68
C LYS A 193 9.23 13.32 1.87
N TYR A 194 8.03 12.92 2.31
CA TYR A 194 7.27 11.91 1.59
C TYR A 194 6.64 12.45 0.32
N LYS A 195 6.21 13.71 0.30
CA LYS A 195 5.69 14.37 -0.90
C LYS A 195 6.77 14.41 -2.00
N GLU A 196 7.98 14.86 -1.68
CA GLU A 196 9.12 14.88 -2.62
C GLU A 196 9.45 13.48 -3.15
N PHE A 197 9.40 12.47 -2.28
CA PHE A 197 9.60 11.08 -2.69
C PHE A 197 8.53 10.61 -3.67
N CYS A 198 7.26 10.87 -3.37
CA CYS A 198 6.13 10.51 -4.24
C CYS A 198 6.20 11.26 -5.58
N ASP A 199 6.49 12.55 -5.57
CA ASP A 199 6.62 13.36 -6.78
C ASP A 199 7.71 12.77 -7.70
N SER A 200 8.87 12.43 -7.13
CA SER A 200 9.93 11.78 -7.87
C SER A 200 9.55 10.39 -8.39
N TYR A 201 8.81 9.62 -7.60
CA TYR A 201 8.40 8.25 -7.96
C TYR A 201 7.37 8.23 -9.09
N PHE A 202 6.41 9.16 -9.08
CA PHE A 202 5.34 9.24 -10.08
C PHE A 202 5.70 10.09 -11.31
N TYR A 203 6.85 10.77 -11.29
CA TYR A 203 7.31 11.53 -12.43
C TYR A 203 7.70 10.62 -13.60
N ILE A 204 7.23 10.98 -14.81
CA ILE A 204 7.51 10.26 -16.05
C ILE A 204 8.43 11.11 -16.93
N PRO A 205 9.75 10.88 -16.92
CA PRO A 205 10.70 11.70 -17.64
C PRO A 205 10.44 11.76 -19.16
N ALA A 206 9.97 10.64 -19.74
CA ALA A 206 9.69 10.57 -21.18
C ALA A 206 8.55 11.49 -21.63
N ARG A 207 7.68 11.90 -20.71
CA ARG A 207 6.54 12.80 -20.99
C ARG A 207 6.65 14.15 -20.31
N LEU A 208 7.64 14.32 -19.43
CA LEU A 208 7.80 15.50 -18.57
C LEU A 208 6.53 15.81 -17.75
N GLU A 209 5.87 14.76 -17.26
CA GLU A 209 4.61 14.87 -16.52
C GLU A 209 4.61 14.02 -15.27
N HIS A 210 3.78 14.41 -14.28
CA HIS A 210 3.44 13.58 -13.14
C HIS A 210 2.16 12.78 -13.42
N ARG A 211 2.06 11.59 -12.81
CA ARG A 211 0.82 10.85 -12.68
C ARG A 211 0.23 11.08 -11.29
N GLY A 212 -0.82 11.87 -11.25
CA GLY A 212 -1.55 12.16 -10.02
C GLY A 212 -1.03 13.39 -9.28
N VAL A 213 -1.71 13.73 -8.22
CA VAL A 213 -1.47 14.87 -7.33
C VAL A 213 -1.15 14.42 -5.91
#